data_776f00c14f8d7480121d7223494d4be5
#
_entry.id   776f00c14f8d7480121d7223494d4be5
#
_cell.length_a   1.000
_cell.length_b   1.000
_cell.length_c   1.000
_cell.angle_alpha   90.00
_cell.angle_beta   90.00
_cell.angle_gamma   90.00
#
_symmetry.space_group_name_H-M   'P 1'
#
loop_
_entity.id
_entity.type
_entity.pdbx_description
1 polymer ?
#
loop_
_entity_poly.entity_id
_entity_poly.type
_entity_poly.pdbx_seq_one_letter_code
_entity_poly.pdbx_strand_id
1 'polypeptide(L)'
;MKNKTKDYFAYGSNMDMKQMLERCPNAEFLGPAVLPNYRFALDEEGLATVVPCEGKEVQGVIWRINEEDERALDLYEGVGNGCYKKETLKVRPEGYFSKLPMLTYISLRGSNKGECRKGYIEHIVAAAENHGFDDSYLGMLKDIWVEYANEDVRTESALNKSKSK
;
A
#
# COMPACT_ATOMS: atom_id res chain seq x y z
N MET A 1 -31.29 -6.83 -9.09
CA MET A 1 -30.57 -5.75 -8.38
C MET A 1 -29.15 -5.67 -8.90
N LYS A 2 -28.75 -4.52 -9.38
CA LYS A 2 -27.34 -4.31 -9.74
C LYS A 2 -26.52 -4.22 -8.45
N ASN A 3 -25.55 -5.11 -8.26
CA ASN A 3 -24.56 -4.99 -7.19
C ASN A 3 -23.85 -3.65 -7.36
N LYS A 4 -23.90 -2.81 -6.34
CA LYS A 4 -23.18 -1.54 -6.35
C LYS A 4 -21.68 -1.84 -6.33
N THR A 5 -20.97 -1.28 -7.28
CA THR A 5 -19.53 -1.36 -7.36
C THR A 5 -18.90 0.00 -7.11
N LYS A 6 -17.64 0.01 -6.67
CA LYS A 6 -16.82 1.21 -6.57
C LYS A 6 -15.39 0.90 -6.98
N ASP A 7 -14.66 1.94 -7.34
CA ASP A 7 -13.25 1.81 -7.63
C ASP A 7 -12.44 1.97 -6.34
N TYR A 8 -11.43 1.11 -6.18
CA TYR A 8 -10.53 1.04 -5.05
C TYR A 8 -9.10 1.22 -5.53
N PHE A 9 -8.37 2.15 -4.91
CA PHE A 9 -6.97 2.41 -5.19
C PHE A 9 -6.08 1.63 -4.22
N ALA A 10 -5.30 0.70 -4.73
CA ALA A 10 -4.36 -0.12 -3.98
C ALA A 10 -2.92 0.32 -4.28
N TYR A 11 -2.16 0.60 -3.25
CA TYR A 11 -0.76 1.07 -3.35
C TYR A 11 0.22 0.19 -2.57
N GLY A 12 -0.26 -0.79 -1.84
CA GLY A 12 0.52 -1.72 -1.02
C GLY A 12 0.37 -3.18 -1.47
N SER A 13 0.19 -4.08 -0.51
CA SER A 13 0.13 -5.53 -0.79
C SER A 13 -1.00 -5.95 -1.72
N ASN A 14 -2.10 -5.19 -1.78
CA ASN A 14 -3.24 -5.47 -2.67
C ASN A 14 -2.97 -5.11 -4.15
N MET A 15 -1.78 -4.61 -4.47
CA MET A 15 -1.32 -4.53 -5.86
C MET A 15 -1.00 -5.92 -6.43
N ASP A 16 -0.70 -6.89 -5.59
CA ASP A 16 -0.47 -8.27 -6.01
C ASP A 16 -1.77 -8.92 -6.46
N MET A 17 -1.79 -9.38 -7.71
CA MET A 17 -2.99 -9.93 -8.36
C MET A 17 -3.52 -11.16 -7.62
N LYS A 18 -2.62 -12.08 -7.28
CA LYS A 18 -2.99 -13.33 -6.59
C LYS A 18 -3.57 -13.05 -5.21
N GLN A 19 -2.86 -12.25 -4.43
CA GLN A 19 -3.29 -11.91 -3.06
C GLN A 19 -4.63 -11.19 -3.05
N MET A 20 -4.81 -10.20 -3.94
CA MET A 20 -6.07 -9.47 -4.01
C MET A 20 -7.25 -10.36 -4.39
N LEU A 21 -7.07 -11.25 -5.37
CA LEU A 21 -8.14 -12.18 -5.80
C LEU A 21 -8.45 -13.27 -4.78
N GLU A 22 -7.49 -13.63 -3.91
CA GLU A 22 -7.75 -14.50 -2.76
C GLU A 22 -8.62 -13.81 -1.70
N ARG A 23 -8.37 -12.52 -1.45
CA ARG A 23 -9.16 -11.70 -0.50
C ARG A 23 -10.53 -11.32 -1.06
N CYS A 24 -10.58 -10.96 -2.32
CA CYS A 24 -11.74 -10.41 -3.01
C CYS A 24 -11.94 -11.13 -4.35
N PRO A 25 -12.56 -12.33 -4.34
CA PRO A 25 -12.68 -13.14 -5.56
C PRO A 25 -13.48 -12.48 -6.69
N ASN A 26 -14.33 -11.50 -6.38
CA ASN A 26 -15.15 -10.79 -7.37
C ASN A 26 -14.52 -9.50 -7.88
N ALA A 27 -13.33 -9.14 -7.38
CA ALA A 27 -12.66 -7.90 -7.80
C ALA A 27 -12.22 -7.97 -9.26
N GLU A 28 -12.36 -6.86 -9.97
CA GLU A 28 -11.94 -6.69 -11.35
C GLU A 28 -10.74 -5.73 -11.43
N PHE A 29 -9.65 -6.18 -12.03
CA PHE A 29 -8.46 -5.35 -12.23
C PHE A 29 -8.68 -4.36 -13.37
N LEU A 30 -8.52 -3.06 -13.09
CA LEU A 30 -8.73 -2.00 -14.07
C LEU A 30 -7.44 -1.37 -14.61
N GLY A 31 -6.32 -1.50 -13.92
CA GLY A 31 -5.04 -1.01 -14.39
C GLY A 31 -4.32 -0.09 -13.42
N PRO A 32 -3.13 0.41 -13.82
CA PRO A 32 -2.33 1.33 -13.02
C PRO A 32 -2.97 2.71 -12.89
N ALA A 33 -2.61 3.42 -11.81
CA ALA A 33 -3.08 4.77 -11.53
C ALA A 33 -2.10 5.52 -10.62
N VAL A 34 -2.32 6.82 -10.52
CA VAL A 34 -1.48 7.71 -9.72
C VAL A 34 -2.35 8.53 -8.76
N LEU A 35 -1.95 8.58 -7.50
CA LEU A 35 -2.52 9.47 -6.49
C LEU A 35 -1.60 10.69 -6.33
N PRO A 36 -1.96 11.86 -6.90
CA PRO A 36 -1.12 13.05 -6.82
C PRO A 36 -1.21 13.71 -5.44
N ASN A 37 -0.14 14.42 -5.07
CA ASN A 37 0.00 15.17 -3.82
C ASN A 37 -0.04 14.30 -2.56
N TYR A 38 0.43 13.08 -2.68
CA TYR A 38 0.68 12.14 -1.59
C TYR A 38 2.05 11.49 -1.79
N ARG A 39 2.61 10.97 -0.72
CA ARG A 39 3.81 10.12 -0.76
C ARG A 39 3.53 8.78 -0.10
N PHE A 40 4.21 7.75 -0.59
CA PHE A 40 4.21 6.44 0.06
C PHE A 40 5.01 6.52 1.36
N ALA A 41 4.52 5.85 2.40
CA ALA A 41 5.21 5.74 3.68
C ALA A 41 4.87 4.39 4.34
N LEU A 42 5.64 4.03 5.35
CA LEU A 42 5.29 2.95 6.26
C LEU A 42 4.79 3.57 7.57
N ASP A 43 3.79 2.96 8.16
CA ASP A 43 3.26 3.39 9.46
C ASP A 43 4.11 2.85 10.62
N GLU A 44 3.70 3.09 11.86
CA GLU A 44 4.41 2.65 13.05
C GLU A 44 4.54 1.13 13.20
N GLU A 45 3.65 0.38 12.52
CA GLU A 45 3.70 -1.10 12.46
C GLU A 45 4.46 -1.61 11.24
N GLY A 46 5.06 -0.73 10.44
CA GLY A 46 5.77 -1.09 9.21
C GLY A 46 4.87 -1.47 8.05
N LEU A 47 3.60 -1.06 8.08
CA LEU A 47 2.63 -1.31 7.02
C LEU A 47 2.47 -0.10 6.11
N ALA A 48 2.15 -0.33 4.83
CA ALA A 48 2.02 0.72 3.84
C ALA A 48 0.88 1.69 4.15
N THR A 49 1.16 2.97 3.97
CA THR A 49 0.19 4.06 4.03
C THR A 49 0.57 5.16 3.03
N VAL A 50 -0.29 6.15 2.88
CA VAL A 50 -0.02 7.34 2.09
C VAL A 50 -0.20 8.58 2.96
N VAL A 51 0.64 9.58 2.75
CA VAL A 51 0.67 10.80 3.54
C VAL A 51 0.60 11.99 2.57
N PRO A 52 -0.22 13.03 2.87
CA PRO A 52 -0.24 14.23 2.04
C PRO A 52 1.17 14.82 1.88
N CYS A 53 1.55 15.09 0.62
CA CYS A 53 2.85 15.66 0.29
C CYS A 53 2.75 16.35 -1.07
N GLU A 54 2.68 17.68 -1.07
CA GLU A 54 2.57 18.46 -2.29
C GLU A 54 3.71 18.16 -3.27
N GLY A 55 3.38 17.97 -4.53
CA GLY A 55 4.35 17.71 -5.61
C GLY A 55 4.86 16.28 -5.69
N LYS A 56 4.50 15.40 -4.76
CA LYS A 56 4.79 13.97 -4.82
C LYS A 56 3.58 13.20 -5.34
N GLU A 57 3.79 11.96 -5.72
CA GLU A 57 2.72 11.09 -6.17
C GLU A 57 2.96 9.65 -5.76
N VAL A 58 1.86 8.92 -5.55
CA VAL A 58 1.88 7.49 -5.23
C VAL A 58 1.39 6.71 -6.44
N GLN A 59 2.17 5.76 -6.89
CA GLN A 59 1.76 4.83 -7.94
C GLN A 59 1.06 3.62 -7.32
N GLY A 60 0.01 3.17 -7.97
CA GLY A 60 -0.78 2.04 -7.51
C GLY A 60 -1.62 1.46 -8.65
N VAL A 61 -2.61 0.67 -8.28
CA VAL A 61 -3.52 0.03 -9.22
C VAL A 61 -4.96 0.21 -8.78
N ILE A 62 -5.87 0.13 -9.75
CA ILE A 62 -7.30 0.26 -9.51
C ILE A 62 -7.97 -1.11 -9.60
N TRP A 63 -8.80 -1.40 -8.61
CA TRP A 63 -9.70 -2.55 -8.59
C TRP A 63 -11.14 -2.06 -8.54
N ARG A 64 -12.01 -2.67 -9.34
CA ARG A 64 -13.46 -2.51 -9.16
C ARG A 64 -13.94 -3.58 -8.20
N ILE A 65 -14.57 -3.16 -7.13
CA ILE A 65 -15.01 -4.02 -6.03
C ILE A 65 -16.52 -3.85 -5.78
N ASN A 66 -17.16 -4.90 -5.28
CA ASN A 66 -18.53 -4.87 -4.81
C ASN A 66 -18.59 -4.68 -3.29
N GLU A 67 -19.79 -4.65 -2.72
CA GLU A 67 -19.98 -4.45 -1.28
C GLU A 67 -19.40 -5.60 -0.44
N GLU A 68 -19.45 -6.83 -0.94
CA GLU A 68 -18.88 -8.00 -0.28
C GLU A 68 -17.35 -7.90 -0.21
N ASP A 69 -16.71 -7.53 -1.32
CA ASP A 69 -15.27 -7.28 -1.39
C ASP A 69 -14.85 -6.17 -0.42
N GLU A 70 -15.62 -5.08 -0.36
CA GLU A 70 -15.34 -3.97 0.56
C GLU A 70 -15.39 -4.42 2.01
N ARG A 71 -16.38 -5.24 2.39
CA ARG A 71 -16.46 -5.81 3.75
C ARG A 71 -15.24 -6.68 4.06
N ALA A 72 -14.78 -7.48 3.10
CA ALA A 72 -13.57 -8.28 3.26
C ALA A 72 -12.32 -7.42 3.46
N LEU A 73 -12.17 -6.35 2.68
CA LEU A 73 -11.07 -5.40 2.81
C LEU A 73 -11.14 -4.66 4.15
N ASP A 74 -12.31 -4.24 4.58
CA ASP A 74 -12.49 -3.57 5.89
C ASP A 74 -12.00 -4.45 7.06
N LEU A 75 -12.26 -5.75 6.99
CA LEU A 75 -11.75 -6.72 7.98
C LEU A 75 -10.23 -6.86 7.90
N TYR A 76 -9.69 -6.97 6.70
CA TYR A 76 -8.25 -7.08 6.46
C TYR A 76 -7.48 -5.86 6.97
N GLU A 77 -8.00 -4.67 6.69
CA GLU A 77 -7.37 -3.41 7.07
C GLU A 77 -7.68 -3.02 8.52
N GLY A 78 -8.51 -3.79 9.22
CA GLY A 78 -8.85 -3.53 10.63
C GLY A 78 -9.58 -2.22 10.84
N VAL A 79 -10.47 -1.84 9.94
CA VAL A 79 -11.25 -0.58 10.03
C VAL A 79 -12.05 -0.53 11.32
N GLY A 80 -12.70 -1.63 11.69
CA GLY A 80 -13.46 -1.73 12.93
C GLY A 80 -12.60 -1.64 14.20
N ASN A 81 -11.31 -1.91 14.11
CA ASN A 81 -10.35 -1.84 15.22
C ASN A 81 -9.54 -0.53 15.21
N GLY A 82 -9.84 0.41 14.33
CA GLY A 82 -9.14 1.68 14.24
C GLY A 82 -7.72 1.62 13.66
N CYS A 83 -7.38 0.56 12.93
CA CYS A 83 -6.07 0.41 12.28
C CYS A 83 -5.94 1.27 11.03
N TYR A 84 -6.94 1.22 10.16
CA TYR A 84 -7.04 2.04 8.95
C TYR A 84 -8.40 2.73 8.91
N LYS A 85 -8.44 3.87 8.24
CA LYS A 85 -9.69 4.56 7.88
C LYS A 85 -9.91 4.50 6.37
N LYS A 86 -11.16 4.61 5.95
CA LYS A 86 -11.53 4.73 4.54
C LYS A 86 -11.68 6.20 4.19
N GLU A 87 -11.03 6.60 3.10
CA GLU A 87 -11.22 7.92 2.49
C GLU A 87 -11.47 7.79 1.00
N THR A 88 -12.24 8.72 0.47
CA THR A 88 -12.40 8.86 -0.98
C THR A 88 -11.42 9.91 -1.47
N LEU A 89 -10.42 9.47 -2.22
CA LEU A 89 -9.36 10.33 -2.75
C LEU A 89 -9.47 10.45 -4.26
N LYS A 90 -8.96 11.54 -4.80
CA LYS A 90 -8.92 11.82 -6.24
C LYS A 90 -7.70 11.16 -6.87
N VAL A 91 -7.93 10.11 -7.65
CA VAL A 91 -6.91 9.27 -8.30
C VAL A 91 -7.03 9.43 -9.81
N ARG A 92 -5.88 9.51 -10.49
CA ARG A 92 -5.82 9.61 -11.95
C ARG A 92 -5.46 8.24 -12.54
N PRO A 93 -6.37 7.58 -13.26
CA PRO A 93 -6.03 6.37 -14.00
C PRO A 93 -4.97 6.63 -15.07
N GLU A 94 -4.12 5.65 -15.36
CA GLU A 94 -3.13 5.74 -16.44
C GLU A 94 -3.83 6.01 -17.78
N GLY A 95 -3.30 6.97 -18.54
CA GLY A 95 -3.87 7.38 -19.82
C GLY A 95 -5.03 8.36 -19.73
N TYR A 96 -5.44 8.76 -18.53
CA TYR A 96 -6.50 9.76 -18.31
C TYR A 96 -5.91 11.08 -17.83
N PHE A 97 -6.56 12.19 -18.19
CA PHE A 97 -6.20 13.52 -17.68
C PHE A 97 -6.95 13.87 -16.40
N SER A 98 -8.14 13.30 -16.21
CA SER A 98 -9.01 13.59 -15.10
C SER A 98 -8.77 12.66 -13.91
N LYS A 99 -8.93 13.21 -12.71
CA LYS A 99 -8.93 12.48 -11.46
C LYS A 99 -10.34 12.01 -11.13
N LEU A 100 -10.47 10.80 -10.61
CA LEU A 100 -11.74 10.20 -10.23
C LEU A 100 -11.73 9.83 -8.74
N PRO A 101 -12.89 9.95 -8.06
CA PRO A 101 -12.96 9.56 -6.65
C PRO A 101 -12.84 8.05 -6.48
N MET A 102 -11.94 7.61 -5.62
CA MET A 102 -11.72 6.19 -5.34
C MET A 102 -11.56 5.93 -3.85
N LEU A 103 -12.07 4.78 -3.40
CA LEU A 103 -11.86 4.30 -2.06
C LEU A 103 -10.36 4.07 -1.82
N THR A 104 -9.84 4.59 -0.72
CA THR A 104 -8.44 4.42 -0.33
C THR A 104 -8.36 4.17 1.18
N TYR A 105 -7.57 3.18 1.58
CA TYR A 105 -7.33 2.90 3.00
C TYR A 105 -6.09 3.66 3.47
N ILE A 106 -6.21 4.39 4.57
CA ILE A 106 -5.13 5.19 5.14
C ILE A 106 -4.93 4.77 6.59
N SER A 107 -3.68 4.48 6.97
CA SER A 107 -3.36 4.11 8.35
C SER A 107 -3.70 5.24 9.33
N LEU A 108 -4.31 4.86 10.45
CA LEU A 108 -4.51 5.74 11.60
C LEU A 108 -3.31 5.73 12.55
N ARG A 109 -2.37 4.81 12.32
CA ARG A 109 -1.08 4.79 13.01
C ARG A 109 -0.16 5.82 12.37
N GLY A 110 0.69 6.47 13.14
CA GLY A 110 1.60 7.50 12.62
C GLY A 110 2.55 6.96 11.55
N SER A 111 3.15 7.85 10.78
CA SER A 111 4.14 7.52 9.74
C SER A 111 5.57 7.44 10.29
N ASN A 112 5.74 7.19 11.57
CA ASN A 112 7.04 6.96 12.19
C ASN A 112 7.57 5.57 11.79
N LYS A 113 8.90 5.45 11.73
CA LYS A 113 9.56 4.20 11.38
C LYS A 113 9.20 3.09 12.36
N GLY A 114 8.31 2.20 11.94
CA GLY A 114 8.03 0.95 12.64
C GLY A 114 8.89 -0.19 12.12
N GLU A 115 8.90 -1.30 12.83
CA GLU A 115 9.54 -2.51 12.33
C GLU A 115 8.77 -3.05 11.13
N CYS A 116 9.43 -3.15 9.99
CA CYS A 116 8.85 -3.75 8.80
C CYS A 116 8.77 -5.27 8.97
N ARG A 117 7.62 -5.86 8.70
CA ARG A 117 7.49 -7.32 8.66
C ARG A 117 8.36 -7.86 7.54
N LYS A 118 9.16 -8.89 7.86
CA LYS A 118 10.04 -9.54 6.90
C LYS A 118 9.28 -9.97 5.66
N GLY A 119 9.77 -9.60 4.49
CA GLY A 119 9.16 -9.93 3.20
C GLY A 119 8.02 -9.01 2.76
N TYR A 120 7.51 -8.12 3.61
CA TYR A 120 6.37 -7.26 3.28
C TYR A 120 6.72 -6.23 2.20
N ILE A 121 7.79 -5.47 2.38
CA ILE A 121 8.26 -4.47 1.41
C ILE A 121 8.72 -5.15 0.11
N GLU A 122 9.40 -6.28 0.19
CA GLU A 122 9.84 -7.07 -0.96
C GLU A 122 8.65 -7.49 -1.83
N HIS A 123 7.56 -7.87 -1.19
CA HIS A 123 6.31 -8.24 -1.86
C HIS A 123 5.70 -7.03 -2.62
N ILE A 124 5.71 -5.85 -2.00
CA ILE A 124 5.24 -4.61 -2.63
C ILE A 124 6.14 -4.22 -3.81
N VAL A 125 7.45 -4.30 -3.65
CA VAL A 125 8.42 -4.04 -4.73
C VAL A 125 8.19 -4.97 -5.91
N ALA A 126 8.03 -6.27 -5.67
CA ALA A 126 7.77 -7.25 -6.72
C ALA A 126 6.47 -6.96 -7.46
N ALA A 127 5.41 -6.61 -6.76
CA ALA A 127 4.14 -6.23 -7.38
C ALA A 127 4.28 -4.96 -8.24
N ALA A 128 4.98 -3.95 -7.73
CA ALA A 128 5.24 -2.70 -8.45
C ALA A 128 6.06 -2.96 -9.74
N GLU A 129 7.07 -3.82 -9.68
CA GLU A 129 7.84 -4.24 -10.86
C GLU A 129 6.95 -4.95 -11.88
N ASN A 130 6.10 -5.86 -11.46
CA ASN A 130 5.17 -6.58 -12.33
C ASN A 130 4.15 -5.66 -13.02
N HIS A 131 3.77 -4.56 -12.38
CA HIS A 131 2.88 -3.56 -12.99
C HIS A 131 3.61 -2.54 -13.86
N GLY A 132 4.95 -2.61 -13.94
CA GLY A 132 5.74 -1.73 -14.79
C GLY A 132 5.80 -0.27 -14.32
N PHE A 133 5.84 -0.04 -13.02
CA PHE A 133 5.97 1.31 -12.46
C PHE A 133 7.29 1.98 -12.85
N ASP A 134 7.33 3.30 -12.78
CA ASP A 134 8.50 4.09 -13.13
C ASP A 134 9.74 3.70 -12.33
N ASP A 135 10.91 3.73 -12.97
CA ASP A 135 12.18 3.38 -12.31
C ASP A 135 12.47 4.24 -11.08
N SER A 136 12.10 5.53 -11.12
CA SER A 136 12.27 6.43 -9.98
C SER A 136 11.38 6.02 -8.80
N TYR A 137 10.15 5.59 -9.06
CA TYR A 137 9.25 5.10 -8.01
C TYR A 137 9.72 3.76 -7.44
N LEU A 138 10.14 2.84 -8.29
CA LEU A 138 10.75 1.57 -7.87
C LEU A 138 12.01 1.81 -7.04
N GLY A 139 12.84 2.76 -7.43
CA GLY A 139 14.04 3.16 -6.68
C GLY A 139 13.70 3.66 -5.29
N MET A 140 12.66 4.46 -5.15
CA MET A 140 12.16 4.95 -3.85
C MET A 140 11.72 3.79 -2.96
N LEU A 141 10.95 2.84 -3.47
CA LEU A 141 10.52 1.66 -2.71
C LEU A 141 11.72 0.79 -2.28
N LYS A 142 12.70 0.60 -3.15
CA LYS A 142 13.92 -0.16 -2.86
C LYS A 142 14.79 0.53 -1.81
N ASP A 143 14.84 1.86 -1.80
CA ASP A 143 15.55 2.63 -0.78
C ASP A 143 14.91 2.44 0.60
N ILE A 144 13.59 2.43 0.68
CA ILE A 144 12.87 2.11 1.91
C ILE A 144 13.22 0.70 2.38
N TRP A 145 13.21 -0.28 1.48
CA TRP A 145 13.58 -1.66 1.79
C TRP A 145 15.00 -1.76 2.36
N VAL A 146 15.98 -1.13 1.72
CA VAL A 146 17.39 -1.13 2.18
C VAL A 146 17.50 -0.49 3.56
N GLU A 147 16.81 0.61 3.81
CA GLU A 147 16.80 1.28 5.11
C GLU A 147 16.32 0.35 6.23
N TYR A 148 15.20 -0.35 6.02
CA TYR A 148 14.67 -1.31 7.00
C TYR A 148 15.57 -2.53 7.18
N ALA A 149 16.12 -3.10 6.11
CA ALA A 149 17.05 -4.23 6.20
C ALA A 149 18.32 -3.88 7.00
N ASN A 150 18.84 -2.67 6.85
CA ASN A 150 20.00 -2.20 7.60
C ASN A 150 19.69 -1.99 9.10
N GLU A 151 18.48 -1.56 9.44
CA GLU A 151 18.03 -1.43 10.83
C GLU A 151 17.93 -2.79 11.51
N ASP A 152 17.38 -3.81 10.83
CA ASP A 152 17.30 -5.18 11.33
C ASP A 152 18.69 -5.74 11.65
N VAL A 153 19.66 -5.58 10.76
CA VAL A 153 21.04 -6.02 10.97
C VAL A 153 21.68 -5.32 12.18
N ARG A 154 21.44 -4.03 12.35
CA ARG A 154 21.95 -3.28 13.51
C ARG A 154 21.33 -3.75 14.82
N THR A 155 20.03 -4.03 14.83
CA THR A 155 19.31 -4.52 16.00
C THR A 155 19.78 -5.92 16.41
N GLU A 156 19.95 -6.83 15.46
CA GLU A 156 20.50 -8.17 15.70
C GLU A 156 21.95 -8.10 16.22
N SER A 157 22.77 -7.25 15.64
CA SER A 157 24.16 -7.04 16.10
C SER A 157 24.22 -6.49 17.54
N ALA A 158 23.34 -5.55 17.89
CA ALA A 158 23.25 -5.00 19.24
C ALA A 158 22.79 -6.06 20.26
N LEU A 159 21.79 -6.88 19.91
CA LEU A 159 21.30 -7.99 20.73
C LEU A 159 22.35 -9.05 20.95
N ASN A 160 23.12 -9.42 19.93
CA ASN A 160 24.20 -10.38 20.04
C ASN A 160 25.36 -9.88 20.93
N LYS A 161 25.67 -8.59 20.88
CA LYS A 161 26.68 -7.97 21.76
C LYS A 161 26.22 -7.93 23.22
N SER A 162 24.93 -7.82 23.51
CA SER A 162 24.40 -7.85 24.87
C SER A 162 24.39 -9.25 25.49
N LYS A 163 24.33 -10.30 24.66
CA LYS A 163 24.38 -11.71 25.11
C LYS A 163 25.77 -12.26 25.33
N SER A 164 26.82 -11.58 24.85
CA SER A 164 28.21 -12.00 24.97
C SER A 164 28.95 -11.39 26.17
N LYS A 165 28.25 -10.65 27.02
CA LYS A 165 28.71 -10.18 28.33
C LYS A 165 27.97 -10.97 29.42
#